data_1438b37f646d177273a0a1c5fe6c4856
#
_entry.id   1438b37f646d177273a0a1c5fe6c4856
#
_cell.length_a   1.000
_cell.length_b   1.000
_cell.length_c   1.000
_cell.angle_alpha   90.00
_cell.angle_beta   90.00
_cell.angle_gamma   90.00
#
_symmetry.space_group_name_H-M   'P 1'
#
loop_
_entity.id
_entity.type
_entity.pdbx_description
1 polymer ?
#
loop_
_entity_poly.entity_id
_entity_poly.type
_entity_poly.pdbx_seq_one_letter_code
_entity_poly.pdbx_strand_id
1 'polypeptide(L)'
;MTHLSEVERVANQAVLRKCRNRHARIFIVGCGPSLNKMDLSLMRDEVVITMNRGYLLFPRMGRVSDYWVGVNPLVLQQFRDEIRAVPCPKFVPLWSVGLWRNREGSIPTKGKFAFLDTDGGSQFFTDCMGRVCKDSTVTYVALQLAYHMGAREVYLIGVDHNFPDSDPERGAEVVMMADGPDINHFDPTYFGPGIRWQLPSLEGSEQAYRLANSTFLADDRTVVNAGVDSKLDIFSRCDYRSLFK
;
A
#
# COMPACT_ATOMS: atom_id res chain seq x y z
N MET A 1 -1.82 11.99 -22.48
CA MET A 1 -0.98 12.95 -21.72
C MET A 1 -0.65 12.34 -20.38
N THR A 2 0.62 12.05 -20.15
CA THR A 2 1.16 11.37 -18.94
C THR A 2 1.67 12.37 -17.89
N HIS A 3 1.52 13.68 -18.13
CA HIS A 3 2.05 14.73 -17.26
C HIS A 3 0.93 15.52 -16.59
N LEU A 4 1.20 15.95 -15.35
CA LEU A 4 0.36 16.94 -14.65
C LEU A 4 0.57 18.33 -15.26
N SER A 5 -0.52 19.07 -15.43
CA SER A 5 -0.44 20.52 -15.68
C SER A 5 0.16 21.23 -14.46
N GLU A 6 0.50 22.50 -14.60
CA GLU A 6 1.06 23.28 -13.48
C GLU A 6 0.08 23.38 -12.31
N VAL A 7 -1.19 23.63 -12.59
CA VAL A 7 -2.25 23.67 -11.57
C VAL A 7 -2.41 22.32 -10.86
N GLU A 8 -2.38 21.22 -11.62
CA GLU A 8 -2.45 19.88 -11.04
C GLU A 8 -1.20 19.56 -10.19
N ARG A 9 -0.01 20.01 -10.58
CA ARG A 9 1.21 19.85 -9.77
C ARG A 9 1.11 20.59 -8.45
N VAL A 10 0.62 21.82 -8.46
CA VAL A 10 0.40 22.60 -7.23
C VAL A 10 -0.61 21.89 -6.31
N ALA A 11 -1.72 21.42 -6.87
CA ALA A 11 -2.72 20.67 -6.14
C ALA A 11 -2.16 19.35 -5.57
N ASN A 12 -1.37 18.63 -6.36
CA ASN A 12 -0.68 17.40 -5.94
C ASN A 12 0.24 17.65 -4.74
N GLN A 13 1.10 18.65 -4.83
CA GLN A 13 1.99 19.02 -3.74
C GLN A 13 1.23 19.47 -2.48
N ALA A 14 0.08 20.13 -2.63
CA ALA A 14 -0.74 20.53 -1.50
C ALA A 14 -1.28 19.29 -0.73
N VAL A 15 -1.65 18.21 -1.43
CA VAL A 15 -2.07 16.96 -0.78
C VAL A 15 -0.91 16.34 0.00
N LEU A 16 0.27 16.22 -0.60
CA LEU A 16 1.46 15.66 0.05
C LEU A 16 1.90 16.49 1.28
N ARG A 17 1.92 17.81 1.16
CA ARG A 17 2.23 18.71 2.30
C ARG A 17 1.21 18.58 3.42
N LYS A 18 -0.07 18.40 3.08
CA LYS A 18 -1.15 18.31 4.09
C LYS A 18 -1.02 17.08 4.97
N CYS A 19 -0.50 15.97 4.46
CA CYS A 19 -0.30 14.76 5.27
C CYS A 19 1.06 14.68 5.98
N ARG A 20 2.01 15.56 5.64
CA ARG A 20 3.36 15.57 6.25
C ARG A 20 3.32 15.85 7.75
N ASN A 21 4.02 15.03 8.54
CA ASN A 21 4.17 15.18 10.01
C ASN A 21 2.83 15.31 10.76
N ARG A 22 1.81 14.54 10.35
CA ARG A 22 0.45 14.64 10.91
C ARG A 22 0.09 13.50 11.86
N HIS A 23 0.77 12.37 11.77
CA HIS A 23 0.36 11.16 12.44
C HIS A 23 1.55 10.50 13.11
N ALA A 24 1.47 10.29 14.43
CA ALA A 24 2.53 9.63 15.19
C ALA A 24 2.44 8.10 15.13
N ARG A 25 1.24 7.56 14.93
CA ARG A 25 0.94 6.13 14.87
C ARG A 25 0.12 5.83 13.63
N ILE A 26 0.54 4.82 12.85
CA ILE A 26 -0.12 4.44 11.60
C ILE A 26 -0.19 2.91 11.48
N PHE A 27 -1.36 2.40 11.06
CA PHE A 27 -1.52 1.02 10.64
C PHE A 27 -1.42 0.93 9.11
N ILE A 28 -0.56 0.06 8.62
CA ILE A 28 -0.49 -0.32 7.20
C ILE A 28 -1.15 -1.69 7.07
N VAL A 29 -2.23 -1.73 6.30
CA VAL A 29 -3.03 -2.93 6.10
C VAL A 29 -2.72 -3.53 4.74
N GLY A 30 -2.04 -4.67 4.76
CA GLY A 30 -1.80 -5.51 3.58
C GLY A 30 -3.07 -6.19 3.11
N CYS A 31 -2.89 -7.23 2.30
CA CYS A 31 -4.02 -7.94 1.72
C CYS A 31 -3.96 -9.46 1.96
N GLY A 32 -3.09 -9.92 2.86
CA GLY A 32 -2.89 -11.33 3.14
C GLY A 32 -4.08 -12.00 3.84
N PRO A 33 -4.24 -13.33 3.71
CA PRO A 33 -5.35 -14.10 4.27
C PRO A 33 -5.38 -14.12 5.80
N SER A 34 -4.29 -13.78 6.48
CA SER A 34 -4.25 -13.66 7.95
C SER A 34 -5.26 -12.65 8.50
N LEU A 35 -5.64 -11.64 7.70
CA LEU A 35 -6.68 -10.67 8.05
C LEU A 35 -8.02 -11.34 8.39
N ASN A 36 -8.29 -12.54 7.87
CA ASN A 36 -9.51 -13.29 8.16
C ASN A 36 -9.59 -13.78 9.62
N LYS A 37 -8.47 -13.77 10.34
CA LYS A 37 -8.37 -14.13 11.76
C LYS A 37 -8.36 -12.91 12.69
N MET A 38 -8.50 -11.70 12.14
CA MET A 38 -8.33 -10.44 12.87
C MET A 38 -9.63 -9.66 12.95
N ASP A 39 -9.89 -9.03 14.09
CA ASP A 39 -10.97 -8.08 14.27
C ASP A 39 -10.50 -6.68 13.82
N LEU A 40 -10.83 -6.33 12.60
CA LEU A 40 -10.41 -5.06 11.99
C LEU A 40 -11.18 -3.85 12.54
N SER A 41 -12.28 -4.05 13.26
CA SER A 41 -13.07 -2.97 13.88
C SER A 41 -12.31 -2.29 15.02
N LEU A 42 -11.30 -2.95 15.59
CA LEU A 42 -10.44 -2.39 16.64
C LEU A 42 -9.65 -1.16 16.16
N MET A 43 -9.41 -1.05 14.85
CA MET A 43 -8.71 0.11 14.26
C MET A 43 -9.61 1.34 14.03
N ARG A 44 -10.79 1.40 14.68
CA ARG A 44 -11.77 2.47 14.45
C ARG A 44 -11.17 3.86 14.57
N ASP A 45 -10.37 4.08 15.58
CA ASP A 45 -9.80 5.38 15.95
C ASP A 45 -8.33 5.55 15.51
N GLU A 46 -7.82 4.58 14.77
CA GLU A 46 -6.44 4.57 14.28
C GLU A 46 -6.32 5.19 12.88
N VAL A 47 -5.14 5.70 12.57
CA VAL A 47 -4.82 6.12 11.20
C VAL A 47 -4.44 4.90 10.37
N VAL A 48 -5.14 4.68 9.28
CA VAL A 48 -5.03 3.47 8.47
C VAL A 48 -4.66 3.81 7.03
N ILE A 49 -3.62 3.16 6.51
CA ILE A 49 -3.28 3.12 5.09
C ILE A 49 -3.64 1.72 4.57
N THR A 50 -4.58 1.64 3.63
CA THR A 50 -4.85 0.40 2.86
C THR A 50 -4.15 0.44 1.50
N MET A 51 -3.92 -0.73 0.90
CA MET A 51 -3.22 -0.82 -0.37
C MET A 51 -3.95 -1.72 -1.37
N ASN A 52 -3.68 -1.51 -2.66
CA ASN A 52 -4.23 -2.32 -3.75
C ASN A 52 -5.76 -2.50 -3.61
N ARG A 53 -6.30 -3.74 -3.58
CA ARG A 53 -7.71 -4.00 -3.35
C ARG A 53 -8.12 -4.03 -1.87
N GLY A 54 -7.32 -3.46 -0.98
CA GLY A 54 -7.64 -3.32 0.45
C GLY A 54 -8.92 -2.56 0.76
N TYR A 55 -9.50 -1.81 -0.19
CA TYR A 55 -10.82 -1.20 -0.06
C TYR A 55 -11.96 -2.23 0.12
N LEU A 56 -11.76 -3.48 -0.27
CA LEU A 56 -12.69 -4.58 -0.01
C LEU A 56 -12.85 -4.88 1.50
N LEU A 57 -11.91 -4.42 2.34
CA LEU A 57 -11.97 -4.56 3.80
C LEU A 57 -12.85 -3.51 4.49
N PHE A 58 -13.26 -2.44 3.83
CA PHE A 58 -14.01 -1.35 4.46
C PHE A 58 -15.28 -1.79 5.19
N PRO A 59 -16.09 -2.73 4.67
CA PRO A 59 -17.24 -3.25 5.41
C PRO A 59 -16.83 -3.95 6.71
N ARG A 60 -15.72 -4.71 6.71
CA ARG A 60 -15.19 -5.41 7.90
C ARG A 60 -14.53 -4.46 8.90
N MET A 61 -13.97 -3.36 8.43
CA MET A 61 -13.41 -2.30 9.28
C MET A 61 -14.50 -1.42 9.88
N GLY A 62 -15.73 -1.46 9.33
CA GLY A 62 -16.82 -0.54 9.69
C GLY A 62 -16.53 0.92 9.31
N ARG A 63 -15.48 1.16 8.51
CA ARG A 63 -15.06 2.50 8.05
C ARG A 63 -14.20 2.43 6.79
N VAL A 64 -14.03 3.59 6.16
CA VAL A 64 -13.03 3.81 5.11
C VAL A 64 -11.67 4.06 5.75
N SER A 65 -10.59 3.61 5.11
CA SER A 65 -9.22 3.97 5.52
C SER A 65 -8.97 5.48 5.37
N ASP A 66 -8.00 6.01 6.11
CA ASP A 66 -7.61 7.43 5.99
C ASP A 66 -6.87 7.70 4.68
N TYR A 67 -6.10 6.71 4.21
CA TYR A 67 -5.33 6.78 2.98
C TYR A 67 -5.36 5.44 2.25
N TRP A 68 -5.16 5.52 0.94
CA TRP A 68 -5.02 4.36 0.08
C TRP A 68 -3.79 4.52 -0.82
N VAL A 69 -3.06 3.44 -1.08
CA VAL A 69 -1.91 3.43 -1.98
C VAL A 69 -1.96 2.25 -2.94
N GLY A 70 -1.60 2.50 -4.20
CA GLY A 70 -1.46 1.45 -5.21
C GLY A 70 -0.44 1.84 -6.26
N VAL A 71 0.47 0.94 -6.58
CA VAL A 71 1.56 1.18 -7.55
C VAL A 71 1.67 0.10 -8.63
N ASN A 72 0.99 -1.04 -8.47
CA ASN A 72 1.03 -2.13 -9.43
C ASN A 72 0.19 -1.78 -10.67
N PRO A 73 0.79 -1.80 -11.89
CA PRO A 73 0.09 -1.46 -13.13
C PRO A 73 -1.15 -2.33 -13.40
N LEU A 74 -1.07 -3.64 -13.13
CA LEU A 74 -2.18 -4.56 -13.37
C LEU A 74 -3.36 -4.25 -12.45
N VAL A 75 -3.10 -3.94 -11.17
CA VAL A 75 -4.13 -3.55 -10.21
C VAL A 75 -4.78 -2.22 -10.63
N LEU A 76 -3.97 -1.21 -10.95
CA LEU A 76 -4.48 0.10 -11.33
C LEU A 76 -5.30 0.08 -12.62
N GLN A 77 -4.94 -0.75 -13.58
CA GLN A 77 -5.64 -0.87 -14.86
C GLN A 77 -6.94 -1.68 -14.74
N GLN A 78 -6.87 -2.86 -14.10
CA GLN A 78 -7.99 -3.80 -14.04
C GLN A 78 -9.09 -3.34 -13.09
N PHE A 79 -8.73 -2.66 -11.99
CA PHE A 79 -9.67 -2.21 -10.95
C PHE A 79 -9.83 -0.68 -10.92
N ARG A 80 -9.57 -0.02 -12.05
CA ARG A 80 -9.57 1.45 -12.15
C ARG A 80 -10.83 2.10 -11.61
N ASP A 81 -11.99 1.59 -11.97
CA ASP A 81 -13.26 2.22 -11.61
C ASP A 81 -13.62 1.99 -10.13
N GLU A 82 -13.27 0.83 -9.57
CA GLU A 82 -13.38 0.57 -8.13
C GLU A 82 -12.46 1.51 -7.34
N ILE A 83 -11.18 1.62 -7.75
CA ILE A 83 -10.20 2.50 -7.11
C ILE A 83 -10.65 3.96 -7.21
N ARG A 84 -11.21 4.38 -8.34
CA ARG A 84 -11.73 5.74 -8.52
C ARG A 84 -12.84 6.04 -7.50
N ALA A 85 -13.68 5.07 -7.19
CA ALA A 85 -14.77 5.19 -6.22
C ALA A 85 -14.31 5.24 -4.76
N VAL A 86 -13.09 4.81 -4.43
CA VAL A 86 -12.54 4.89 -3.07
C VAL A 86 -12.56 6.35 -2.60
N PRO A 87 -13.21 6.68 -1.46
CA PRO A 87 -13.46 8.07 -1.10
C PRO A 87 -12.29 8.77 -0.36
N CYS A 88 -11.28 8.04 0.11
CA CYS A 88 -10.12 8.62 0.78
C CYS A 88 -9.05 9.13 -0.20
N PRO A 89 -8.06 9.93 0.26
CA PRO A 89 -6.88 10.28 -0.52
C PRO A 89 -6.13 9.05 -1.03
N LYS A 90 -5.79 9.07 -2.33
CA LYS A 90 -5.16 7.96 -3.04
C LYS A 90 -3.77 8.35 -3.53
N PHE A 91 -2.77 7.56 -3.18
CA PHE A 91 -1.40 7.71 -3.65
C PHE A 91 -1.14 6.73 -4.79
N VAL A 92 -0.84 7.26 -5.96
CA VAL A 92 -0.64 6.51 -7.21
C VAL A 92 0.60 7.01 -7.95
N PRO A 93 1.25 6.17 -8.78
CA PRO A 93 2.40 6.60 -9.56
C PRO A 93 2.06 7.71 -10.57
N LEU A 94 2.98 8.64 -10.78
CA LEU A 94 2.83 9.73 -11.73
C LEU A 94 2.58 9.23 -13.16
N TRP A 95 3.19 8.11 -13.58
CA TRP A 95 2.94 7.52 -14.89
C TRP A 95 1.46 7.14 -15.10
N SER A 96 0.71 6.90 -14.03
CA SER A 96 -0.71 6.49 -14.09
C SER A 96 -1.70 7.64 -14.31
N VAL A 97 -1.25 8.88 -14.37
CA VAL A 97 -2.10 10.09 -14.52
C VAL A 97 -3.18 9.91 -15.60
N GLY A 98 -2.79 9.34 -16.75
CA GLY A 98 -3.72 9.11 -17.86
C GLY A 98 -4.90 8.20 -17.53
N LEU A 99 -4.73 7.26 -16.60
CA LEU A 99 -5.79 6.34 -16.16
C LEU A 99 -6.92 7.07 -15.39
N TRP A 100 -6.60 8.19 -14.74
CA TRP A 100 -7.49 8.88 -13.81
C TRP A 100 -8.22 10.07 -14.43
N ARG A 101 -7.82 10.49 -15.63
CA ARG A 101 -8.52 11.58 -16.34
C ARG A 101 -9.92 11.14 -16.75
N ASN A 102 -10.88 12.05 -16.60
CA ASN A 102 -12.23 11.88 -17.15
C ASN A 102 -12.23 12.17 -18.67
N ARG A 103 -13.40 12.08 -19.29
CA ARG A 103 -13.55 12.36 -20.75
C ARG A 103 -13.17 13.79 -21.12
N GLU A 104 -13.27 14.72 -20.20
CA GLU A 104 -12.91 16.14 -20.38
C GLU A 104 -11.41 16.40 -20.13
N GLY A 105 -10.64 15.35 -19.80
CA GLY A 105 -9.20 15.43 -19.56
C GLY A 105 -8.83 15.90 -18.15
N SER A 106 -9.78 16.13 -17.25
CA SER A 106 -9.52 16.55 -15.86
C SER A 106 -9.43 15.34 -14.90
N ILE A 107 -8.68 15.51 -13.81
CA ILE A 107 -8.58 14.52 -12.73
C ILE A 107 -9.71 14.81 -11.73
N PRO A 108 -10.56 13.81 -11.38
CA PRO A 108 -11.63 14.02 -10.42
C PRO A 108 -11.10 14.49 -9.06
N THR A 109 -11.69 15.54 -8.52
CA THR A 109 -11.33 16.10 -7.21
C THR A 109 -11.91 15.30 -6.05
N LYS A 110 -13.02 14.57 -6.28
CA LYS A 110 -13.65 13.70 -5.28
C LYS A 110 -12.77 12.46 -5.07
N GLY A 111 -12.30 12.26 -3.83
CA GLY A 111 -11.34 11.22 -3.50
C GLY A 111 -9.95 11.55 -4.06
N LYS A 112 -9.34 12.59 -3.53
CA LYS A 112 -8.10 13.25 -3.96
C LYS A 112 -7.01 12.28 -4.37
N PHE A 113 -6.54 12.38 -5.61
CA PHE A 113 -5.34 11.70 -6.06
C PHE A 113 -4.11 12.50 -5.68
N ALA A 114 -3.10 11.80 -5.15
CA ALA A 114 -1.74 12.29 -4.99
C ALA A 114 -0.82 11.44 -5.87
N PHE A 115 -0.14 12.06 -6.79
CA PHE A 115 0.75 11.40 -7.73
C PHE A 115 2.17 11.41 -7.20
N LEU A 116 2.75 10.22 -7.11
CA LEU A 116 4.11 10.00 -6.65
C LEU A 116 5.02 9.80 -7.85
N ASP A 117 6.12 10.55 -7.91
CA ASP A 117 7.21 10.22 -8.82
C ASP A 117 7.90 8.97 -8.30
N THR A 118 7.68 7.85 -8.98
CA THR A 118 8.16 6.56 -8.54
C THR A 118 9.44 6.18 -9.27
N ASP A 119 10.48 5.86 -8.51
CA ASP A 119 11.74 5.34 -9.00
C ASP A 119 11.89 3.86 -8.67
N GLY A 120 12.69 3.16 -9.45
CA GLY A 120 13.21 1.84 -9.10
C GLY A 120 14.55 1.99 -8.38
N GLY A 121 14.95 0.97 -7.62
CA GLY A 121 16.22 0.93 -6.93
C GLY A 121 16.10 0.76 -5.43
N SER A 122 17.24 0.75 -4.74
CA SER A 122 17.32 0.41 -3.31
C SER A 122 17.51 1.67 -2.47
N GLN A 123 16.51 2.58 -2.49
CA GLN A 123 16.52 3.81 -1.70
C GLN A 123 15.24 3.93 -0.87
N PHE A 124 15.36 4.49 0.33
CA PHE A 124 14.22 4.86 1.16
C PHE A 124 14.10 6.39 1.22
N PHE A 125 13.04 6.94 0.65
CA PHE A 125 12.80 8.38 0.69
C PHE A 125 11.99 8.74 1.92
N THR A 126 12.57 9.56 2.78
CA THR A 126 11.94 10.06 4.01
C THR A 126 10.99 11.24 3.75
N ASP A 127 11.12 11.87 2.57
CA ASP A 127 10.27 12.95 2.09
C ASP A 127 9.68 12.60 0.73
N CYS A 128 8.39 12.27 0.71
CA CYS A 128 7.65 11.90 -0.51
C CYS A 128 7.24 13.10 -1.38
N MET A 129 7.67 14.32 -1.05
CA MET A 129 7.38 15.51 -1.86
C MET A 129 8.05 15.49 -3.24
N GLY A 130 9.21 14.84 -3.33
CA GLY A 130 9.95 14.72 -4.58
C GLY A 130 9.73 13.38 -5.24
N ARG A 131 10.10 12.31 -4.55
CA ARG A 131 10.19 10.97 -5.11
C ARG A 131 9.90 9.89 -4.06
N VAL A 132 9.47 8.73 -4.52
CA VAL A 132 9.39 7.50 -3.72
C VAL A 132 10.00 6.34 -4.47
N CYS A 133 10.58 5.40 -3.77
CA CYS A 133 11.03 4.14 -4.36
C CYS A 133 9.91 3.11 -4.28
N LYS A 134 9.50 2.56 -5.43
CA LYS A 134 8.48 1.50 -5.44
C LYS A 134 9.05 0.12 -5.12
N ASP A 135 10.34 -0.09 -5.42
CA ASP A 135 11.04 -1.37 -5.30
C ASP A 135 10.11 -2.58 -5.62
N SER A 136 10.20 -3.66 -4.86
CA SER A 136 9.49 -4.91 -5.12
C SER A 136 8.06 -4.97 -4.55
N THR A 137 7.64 -4.01 -3.73
CA THR A 137 6.36 -4.11 -3.01
C THR A 137 5.70 -2.77 -2.71
N VAL A 138 4.36 -2.72 -2.86
CA VAL A 138 3.56 -1.55 -2.47
C VAL A 138 3.66 -1.23 -0.97
N THR A 139 3.93 -2.23 -0.13
CA THR A 139 4.15 -2.03 1.32
C THR A 139 5.34 -1.12 1.58
N TYR A 140 6.39 -1.20 0.75
CA TYR A 140 7.55 -0.32 0.85
C TYR A 140 7.20 1.15 0.56
N VAL A 141 6.34 1.38 -0.42
CA VAL A 141 5.80 2.73 -0.69
C VAL A 141 4.95 3.22 0.48
N ALA A 142 4.12 2.35 1.07
CA ALA A 142 3.31 2.69 2.24
C ALA A 142 4.18 3.05 3.45
N LEU A 143 5.31 2.37 3.66
CA LEU A 143 6.28 2.69 4.72
C LEU A 143 6.92 4.07 4.51
N GLN A 144 7.32 4.42 3.28
CA GLN A 144 7.85 5.75 2.98
C GLN A 144 6.79 6.84 3.19
N LEU A 145 5.54 6.59 2.80
CA LEU A 145 4.42 7.49 3.07
C LEU A 145 4.19 7.66 4.58
N ALA A 146 4.18 6.56 5.35
CA ALA A 146 4.02 6.62 6.80
C ALA A 146 5.15 7.43 7.46
N TYR A 147 6.38 7.25 6.99
CA TYR A 147 7.53 8.03 7.45
C TYR A 147 7.36 9.53 7.16
N HIS A 148 7.00 9.89 5.92
CA HIS A 148 6.69 11.26 5.51
C HIS A 148 5.54 11.87 6.32
N MET A 149 4.54 11.07 6.68
CA MET A 149 3.42 11.48 7.53
C MET A 149 3.81 11.69 8.99
N GLY A 150 5.05 11.37 9.38
CA GLY A 150 5.59 11.61 10.72
C GLY A 150 5.41 10.45 11.68
N ALA A 151 5.06 9.24 11.19
CA ALA A 151 4.86 8.10 12.05
C ALA A 151 6.12 7.79 12.86
N ARG A 152 5.95 7.69 14.18
CA ARG A 152 6.95 7.16 15.10
C ARG A 152 6.77 5.66 15.28
N GLU A 153 5.53 5.18 15.17
CA GLU A 153 5.15 3.78 15.26
C GLU A 153 4.32 3.41 14.05
N VAL A 154 4.75 2.39 13.33
CA VAL A 154 4.01 1.79 12.22
C VAL A 154 3.71 0.34 12.55
N TYR A 155 2.46 -0.05 12.43
CA TYR A 155 2.01 -1.43 12.65
C TYR A 155 1.57 -2.04 11.33
N LEU A 156 2.20 -3.15 10.95
CA LEU A 156 1.87 -3.93 9.76
C LEU A 156 0.89 -5.05 10.14
N ILE A 157 -0.21 -5.17 9.40
CA ILE A 157 -1.13 -6.31 9.48
C ILE A 157 -1.45 -6.79 8.06
N GLY A 158 -1.73 -8.09 7.91
CA GLY A 158 -2.02 -8.66 6.59
C GLY A 158 -0.87 -8.60 5.60
N VAL A 159 0.36 -8.40 6.08
CA VAL A 159 1.61 -8.54 5.32
C VAL A 159 2.17 -9.92 5.69
N ASP A 160 1.59 -10.95 5.09
CA ASP A 160 1.80 -12.33 5.54
C ASP A 160 3.14 -12.90 5.10
N HIS A 161 3.69 -12.38 3.99
CA HIS A 161 4.96 -12.80 3.41
C HIS A 161 5.00 -14.33 3.17
N ASN A 162 3.86 -14.87 2.74
CA ASN A 162 3.65 -16.27 2.50
C ASN A 162 2.81 -16.46 1.25
N PHE A 163 3.46 -16.93 0.17
CA PHE A 163 2.83 -17.21 -1.11
C PHE A 163 3.11 -18.68 -1.47
N PRO A 164 2.18 -19.61 -1.18
CA PRO A 164 2.36 -21.04 -1.42
C PRO A 164 2.70 -21.38 -2.87
N ASP A 165 2.16 -20.59 -3.81
CA ASP A 165 2.34 -20.78 -5.26
C ASP A 165 3.57 -20.05 -5.81
N SER A 166 4.37 -19.40 -4.98
CA SER A 166 5.60 -18.78 -5.42
C SER A 166 6.63 -19.85 -5.77
N ASP A 167 6.89 -19.99 -7.06
CA ASP A 167 7.99 -20.79 -7.58
C ASP A 167 9.22 -19.87 -7.72
N PRO A 168 10.27 -20.07 -6.91
CA PRO A 168 11.47 -19.24 -6.96
C PRO A 168 12.16 -19.26 -8.34
N GLU A 169 11.96 -20.33 -9.13
CA GLU A 169 12.54 -20.47 -10.47
C GLU A 169 11.80 -19.62 -11.53
N ARG A 170 10.56 -19.23 -11.29
CA ARG A 170 9.74 -18.47 -12.26
C ARG A 170 10.02 -16.97 -12.26
N GLY A 171 10.66 -16.43 -11.23
CA GLY A 171 10.96 -15.00 -11.11
C GLY A 171 9.72 -14.12 -10.85
N ALA A 172 9.96 -12.96 -10.23
CA ALA A 172 8.92 -12.04 -9.75
C ALA A 172 8.15 -11.26 -10.83
N GLU A 173 8.53 -11.36 -12.10
CA GLU A 173 7.92 -10.57 -13.17
C GLU A 173 6.94 -11.35 -14.04
N VAL A 174 6.73 -12.63 -13.74
CA VAL A 174 5.81 -13.46 -14.52
C VAL A 174 4.38 -13.04 -14.26
N VAL A 175 3.72 -12.59 -15.32
CA VAL A 175 2.27 -12.31 -15.30
C VAL A 175 1.52 -13.62 -15.44
N MET A 176 0.69 -13.92 -14.46
CA MET A 176 -0.18 -15.08 -14.43
C MET A 176 -1.65 -14.68 -14.65
N MET A 177 -2.44 -15.61 -15.14
CA MET A 177 -3.89 -15.51 -15.20
C MET A 177 -4.46 -16.36 -14.07
N ALA A 178 -5.29 -15.77 -13.23
CA ALA A 178 -6.01 -16.53 -12.21
C ALA A 178 -7.04 -17.45 -12.87
N ASP A 179 -7.10 -18.70 -12.45
CA ASP A 179 -8.00 -19.74 -12.95
C ASP A 179 -8.99 -20.26 -11.88
N GLY A 180 -8.80 -19.84 -10.63
CA GLY A 180 -9.61 -20.22 -9.48
C GLY A 180 -9.75 -19.11 -8.43
N PRO A 181 -10.31 -19.46 -7.26
CA PRO A 181 -10.37 -18.55 -6.11
C PRO A 181 -8.97 -18.17 -5.64
N ASP A 182 -8.79 -16.92 -5.20
CA ASP A 182 -7.52 -16.43 -4.69
C ASP A 182 -7.27 -16.97 -3.27
N ILE A 183 -6.16 -17.69 -3.09
CA ILE A 183 -5.72 -18.24 -1.80
C ILE A 183 -4.65 -17.38 -1.11
N ASN A 184 -4.06 -16.45 -1.84
CA ASN A 184 -2.96 -15.60 -1.38
C ASN A 184 -3.45 -14.30 -0.71
N HIS A 185 -4.74 -14.00 -0.81
CA HIS A 185 -5.35 -12.80 -0.27
C HIS A 185 -6.55 -13.10 0.63
N PHE A 186 -6.98 -12.09 1.39
CA PHE A 186 -8.06 -12.22 2.38
C PHE A 186 -9.44 -12.49 1.75
N ASP A 187 -9.61 -12.19 0.47
CA ASP A 187 -10.86 -12.35 -0.26
C ASP A 187 -10.63 -13.30 -1.45
N PRO A 188 -11.40 -14.39 -1.58
CA PRO A 188 -11.22 -15.33 -2.69
C PRO A 188 -11.51 -14.73 -4.07
N THR A 189 -12.16 -13.56 -4.14
CA THR A 189 -12.41 -12.81 -5.38
C THR A 189 -11.34 -11.75 -5.65
N TYR A 190 -10.31 -11.66 -4.82
CA TYR A 190 -9.28 -10.60 -4.92
C TYR A 190 -8.59 -10.62 -6.29
N PHE A 191 -8.06 -11.75 -6.71
CA PHE A 191 -7.67 -12.05 -8.08
C PHE A 191 -8.46 -13.27 -8.56
N GLY A 192 -9.76 -13.07 -8.80
CA GLY A 192 -10.64 -14.14 -9.30
C GLY A 192 -10.33 -14.54 -10.73
N PRO A 193 -11.02 -15.58 -11.26
CA PRO A 193 -10.78 -16.10 -12.60
C PRO A 193 -10.77 -15.03 -13.69
N GLY A 194 -9.76 -15.09 -14.58
CA GLY A 194 -9.58 -14.13 -15.67
C GLY A 194 -8.83 -12.83 -15.28
N ILE A 195 -8.46 -12.64 -14.01
CA ILE A 195 -7.67 -11.51 -13.56
C ILE A 195 -6.18 -11.82 -13.70
N ARG A 196 -5.43 -10.87 -14.25
CA ARG A 196 -3.98 -10.96 -14.37
C ARG A 196 -3.32 -10.46 -13.09
N TRP A 197 -2.33 -11.19 -12.63
CA TRP A 197 -1.54 -10.82 -11.46
C TRP A 197 -0.06 -11.19 -11.64
N GLN A 198 0.80 -10.70 -10.77
CA GLN A 198 2.23 -10.97 -10.79
C GLN A 198 2.66 -11.64 -9.49
N LEU A 199 3.53 -12.63 -9.59
CA LEU A 199 4.18 -13.20 -8.42
C LEU A 199 5.02 -12.13 -7.72
N PRO A 200 4.96 -12.05 -6.38
CA PRO A 200 5.82 -11.14 -5.63
C PRO A 200 7.27 -11.63 -5.61
N SER A 201 8.22 -10.70 -5.63
CA SER A 201 9.60 -10.97 -5.26
C SER A 201 9.71 -10.93 -3.74
N LEU A 202 9.75 -12.09 -3.09
CA LEU A 202 9.91 -12.15 -1.63
C LEU A 202 11.27 -11.63 -1.20
N GLU A 203 12.35 -12.07 -1.88
CA GLU A 203 13.72 -11.61 -1.60
C GLU A 203 13.86 -10.09 -1.80
N GLY A 204 13.39 -9.55 -2.93
CA GLY A 204 13.41 -8.11 -3.17
C GLY A 204 12.60 -7.34 -2.12
N SER A 205 11.44 -7.88 -1.71
CA SER A 205 10.64 -7.29 -0.64
C SER A 205 11.38 -7.28 0.70
N GLU A 206 12.11 -8.36 1.03
CA GLU A 206 12.92 -8.43 2.24
C GLU A 206 14.05 -7.40 2.26
N GLN A 207 14.76 -7.24 1.14
CA GLN A 207 15.82 -6.23 1.02
C GLN A 207 15.25 -4.83 1.28
N ALA A 208 14.11 -4.51 0.65
CA ALA A 208 13.41 -3.25 0.85
C ALA A 208 12.95 -3.06 2.33
N TYR A 209 12.42 -4.11 2.95
CA TYR A 209 12.00 -4.04 4.35
C TYR A 209 13.17 -3.86 5.32
N ARG A 210 14.33 -4.51 5.08
CA ARG A 210 15.54 -4.29 5.89
C ARG A 210 15.99 -2.83 5.83
N LEU A 211 15.98 -2.24 4.63
CA LEU A 211 16.32 -0.83 4.46
C LEU A 211 15.30 0.09 5.15
N ALA A 212 14.00 -0.20 5.02
CA ALA A 212 12.97 0.54 5.74
C ALA A 212 13.18 0.46 7.26
N ASN A 213 13.37 -0.76 7.79
CA ASN A 213 13.56 -0.97 9.22
C ASN A 213 14.77 -0.19 9.76
N SER A 214 15.92 -0.27 9.07
CA SER A 214 17.13 0.46 9.47
C SER A 214 16.92 1.98 9.43
N THR A 215 16.18 2.49 8.43
CA THR A 215 15.90 3.93 8.32
C THR A 215 14.98 4.42 9.44
N PHE A 216 13.94 3.65 9.79
CA PHE A 216 13.07 3.99 10.92
C PHE A 216 13.84 3.99 12.25
N LEU A 217 14.62 2.95 12.51
CA LEU A 217 15.42 2.81 13.74
C LEU A 217 16.47 3.92 13.89
N ALA A 218 17.07 4.39 12.80
CA ALA A 218 18.06 5.46 12.82
C ALA A 218 17.48 6.81 13.32
N ASP A 219 16.15 6.99 13.25
CA ASP A 219 15.43 8.18 13.69
C ASP A 219 14.55 7.93 14.94
N ASP A 220 14.87 6.92 15.73
CA ASP A 220 14.10 6.51 16.92
C ASP A 220 12.62 6.24 16.61
N ARG A 221 12.34 5.66 15.46
CA ARG A 221 11.01 5.24 15.01
C ARG A 221 10.96 3.72 14.87
N THR A 222 9.79 3.14 14.91
CA THR A 222 9.61 1.68 14.85
C THR A 222 8.61 1.26 13.79
N VAL A 223 8.92 0.12 13.16
CA VAL A 223 7.97 -0.67 12.39
C VAL A 223 7.79 -2.00 13.10
N VAL A 224 6.55 -2.38 13.35
CA VAL A 224 6.21 -3.59 14.11
C VAL A 224 5.26 -4.46 13.27
N ASN A 225 5.56 -5.74 13.15
CA ASN A 225 4.66 -6.71 12.55
C ASN A 225 3.64 -7.20 13.60
N ALA A 226 2.40 -6.73 13.49
CA ALA A 226 1.27 -7.15 14.31
C ALA A 226 0.38 -8.19 13.58
N GLY A 227 0.82 -8.70 12.43
CA GLY A 227 0.08 -9.70 11.65
C GLY A 227 0.05 -11.05 12.34
N VAL A 228 -1.13 -11.68 12.35
CA VAL A 228 -1.32 -13.04 12.83
C VAL A 228 -0.73 -14.00 11.78
N ASP A 229 0.06 -14.98 12.22
CA ASP A 229 0.66 -16.02 11.36
C ASP A 229 1.55 -15.49 10.19
N SER A 230 1.95 -14.21 10.23
CA SER A 230 2.87 -13.65 9.24
C SER A 230 4.24 -14.33 9.33
N LYS A 231 4.85 -14.62 8.18
CA LYS A 231 6.24 -15.12 8.08
C LYS A 231 7.29 -14.01 7.95
N LEU A 232 6.84 -12.75 7.96
CA LEU A 232 7.74 -11.60 7.91
C LEU A 232 8.38 -11.38 9.28
N ASP A 233 9.68 -11.66 9.39
CA ASP A 233 10.45 -11.62 10.65
C ASP A 233 11.46 -10.45 10.71
N ILE A 234 11.51 -9.60 9.69
CA ILE A 234 12.44 -8.47 9.62
C ILE A 234 12.09 -7.39 10.67
N PHE A 235 10.81 -7.23 10.98
CA PHE A 235 10.33 -6.28 11.96
C PHE A 235 10.03 -6.99 13.29
N SER A 236 10.20 -6.29 14.41
CA SER A 236 9.77 -6.78 15.71
C SER A 236 8.27 -7.15 15.67
N ARG A 237 7.85 -8.08 16.52
CA ARG A 237 6.47 -8.57 16.53
C ARG A 237 5.74 -8.17 17.81
N CYS A 238 4.43 -7.97 17.70
CA CYS A 238 3.55 -7.82 18.86
C CYS A 238 2.21 -8.54 18.62
N ASP A 239 1.46 -8.75 19.70
CA ASP A 239 0.07 -9.16 19.58
C ASP A 239 -0.79 -7.98 19.17
N TYR A 240 -1.53 -8.14 18.07
CA TYR A 240 -2.44 -7.13 17.53
C TYR A 240 -3.43 -6.59 18.56
N ARG A 241 -4.06 -7.50 19.34
CA ARG A 241 -5.07 -7.11 20.33
C ARG A 241 -4.51 -6.27 21.48
N SER A 242 -3.22 -6.45 21.79
CA SER A 242 -2.56 -5.69 22.85
C SER A 242 -2.44 -4.19 22.56
N LEU A 243 -2.57 -3.81 21.27
CA LEU A 243 -2.43 -2.44 20.80
C LEU A 243 -3.64 -1.54 21.13
N PHE A 244 -4.77 -2.12 21.55
CA PHE A 244 -6.05 -1.42 21.76
C PHE A 244 -6.57 -1.52 23.21
N LYS A 245 -5.67 -1.70 24.16
CA LYS A 245 -6.00 -1.75 25.61
C LYS A 245 -6.02 -0.35 26.19
#